data_b8f4abd697c034701c9162cff97caa68
#
_entry.id   b8f4abd697c034701c9162cff97caa68
#
_cell.length_a   1.000
_cell.length_b   1.000
_cell.length_c   1.000
_cell.angle_alpha   90.00
_cell.angle_beta   90.00
_cell.angle_gamma   90.00
#
_symmetry.space_group_name_H-M   'P 1'
#
loop_
_entity.id
_entity.type
_entity.pdbx_description
1 polymer ?
#
loop_
_entity_poly.entity_id
_entity_poly.type
_entity_poly.pdbx_seq_one_letter_code
_entity_poly.pdbx_strand_id
1 'polypeptide(L)'
;MEFLAFPLNIILFLLWGTVLYLLWRSRKNSRIIRFLLSPAATYSSIGLFLVICLVIGMTGRRELTGTWPFAIFMLFFQTVLALVVLRGWKRGDGRIRWRFLLLHAGLLTAVGFAYWGAPDSRTMRVQVYEDVPVSEAYTMEGKTVWLDYSLTLEDFTVSYGDDGQPSDYRAYVKVDDEAIELRVNHPYSIRMGEDLYLSGYDLADKRYCILQIVHEPWRYGALAGILMMLAGAMLLFIGGPKK
;
A
#
# COMPACT_ATOMS: atom_id res chain seq x y z
N MET A 1 -6.00 4.89 -13.45
CA MET A 1 -5.89 6.28 -12.92
C MET A 1 -4.43 6.76 -12.82
N GLU A 2 -3.60 6.37 -13.78
CA GLU A 2 -2.17 6.74 -13.86
C GLU A 2 -1.94 8.27 -13.87
N PHE A 3 -2.89 9.04 -14.41
CA PHE A 3 -2.81 10.51 -14.43
C PHE A 3 -2.84 11.17 -13.05
N LEU A 4 -3.23 10.43 -12.00
CA LEU A 4 -3.22 10.90 -10.61
C LEU A 4 -1.92 10.54 -9.86
N ALA A 5 -0.88 10.09 -10.54
CA ALA A 5 0.41 9.78 -9.94
C ALA A 5 1.14 11.05 -9.44
N PHE A 6 2.24 10.85 -8.73
CA PHE A 6 3.10 11.94 -8.26
C PHE A 6 3.44 12.95 -9.38
N PRO A 7 3.39 14.25 -9.14
CA PRO A 7 3.11 14.91 -7.86
C PRO A 7 1.62 15.24 -7.59
N LEU A 8 0.72 14.92 -8.54
CA LEU A 8 -0.66 15.39 -8.50
C LEU A 8 -1.44 14.80 -7.31
N ASN A 9 -1.23 13.54 -6.99
CA ASN A 9 -1.85 12.88 -5.83
C ASN A 9 -1.51 13.60 -4.50
N ILE A 10 -0.25 14.00 -4.29
CA ILE A 10 0.17 14.75 -3.09
C ILE A 10 -0.54 16.11 -3.03
N ILE A 11 -0.56 16.82 -4.16
CA ILE A 11 -1.21 18.14 -4.23
C ILE A 11 -2.69 18.02 -3.89
N LEU A 12 -3.39 17.04 -4.48
CA LEU A 12 -4.81 16.80 -4.23
C LEU A 12 -5.08 16.35 -2.79
N PHE A 13 -4.23 15.49 -2.24
CA PHE A 13 -4.33 15.06 -0.84
C PHE A 13 -4.19 16.23 0.14
N LEU A 14 -3.19 17.08 -0.06
CA LEU A 14 -2.96 18.25 0.77
C LEU A 14 -4.09 19.28 0.61
N LEU A 15 -4.56 19.49 -0.61
CA LEU A 15 -5.69 20.38 -0.90
C LEU A 15 -6.96 19.89 -0.21
N TRP A 16 -7.29 18.58 -0.35
CA TRP A 16 -8.43 17.96 0.33
C TRP A 16 -8.36 18.14 1.85
N GLY A 17 -7.22 17.83 2.46
CA GLY A 17 -7.02 17.96 3.90
C GLY A 17 -7.15 19.40 4.38
N THR A 18 -6.58 20.34 3.64
CA THR A 18 -6.65 21.78 3.95
C THR A 18 -8.09 22.29 3.86
N VAL A 19 -8.78 22.00 2.75
CA VAL A 19 -10.18 22.41 2.54
C VAL A 19 -11.07 21.82 3.64
N LEU A 20 -10.89 20.52 3.95
CA LEU A 20 -11.67 19.87 5.00
C LEU A 20 -11.44 20.50 6.37
N TYR A 21 -10.19 20.78 6.73
CA TYR A 21 -9.86 21.46 7.99
C TYR A 21 -10.46 22.85 8.08
N LEU A 22 -10.35 23.66 7.02
CA LEU A 22 -10.93 25.02 6.95
C LEU A 22 -12.46 24.97 7.05
N LEU A 23 -13.12 24.07 6.34
CA LEU A 23 -14.58 23.88 6.41
C LEU A 23 -14.99 23.47 7.83
N TRP A 24 -14.29 22.51 8.44
CA TRP A 24 -14.57 22.09 9.81
C TRP A 24 -14.40 23.24 10.81
N ARG A 25 -13.35 24.06 10.64
CA ARG A 25 -13.07 25.19 11.54
C ARG A 25 -14.09 26.32 11.39
N SER A 26 -14.43 26.70 10.14
CA SER A 26 -15.27 27.86 9.83
C SER A 26 -16.76 27.57 9.81
N ARG A 27 -17.16 26.32 9.51
CA ARG A 27 -18.56 25.94 9.23
C ARG A 27 -19.01 24.73 10.04
N LYS A 28 -18.57 24.58 11.31
CA LYS A 28 -18.93 23.45 12.20
C LYS A 28 -20.42 23.15 12.25
N ASN A 29 -21.28 24.16 12.18
CA ASN A 29 -22.73 24.06 12.29
C ASN A 29 -23.44 23.93 10.93
N SER A 30 -22.71 23.83 9.81
CA SER A 30 -23.34 23.65 8.51
C SER A 30 -24.10 22.32 8.45
N ARG A 31 -25.17 22.26 7.64
CA ARG A 31 -25.96 21.03 7.46
C ARG A 31 -25.10 19.86 6.94
N ILE A 32 -24.14 20.17 6.06
CA ILE A 32 -23.22 19.18 5.47
C ILE A 32 -22.32 18.58 6.54
N ILE A 33 -21.63 19.42 7.34
CA ILE A 33 -20.73 18.91 8.41
C ILE A 33 -21.50 18.12 9.45
N ARG A 34 -22.69 18.58 9.82
CA ARG A 34 -23.57 17.83 10.76
C ARG A 34 -24.00 16.46 10.20
N PHE A 35 -24.33 16.40 8.91
CA PHE A 35 -24.63 15.13 8.24
C PHE A 35 -23.42 14.19 8.24
N LEU A 36 -22.24 14.66 7.80
CA LEU A 36 -21.02 13.87 7.74
C LEU A 36 -20.54 13.36 9.12
N LEU A 37 -20.87 14.10 10.20
CA LEU A 37 -20.60 13.71 11.58
C LEU A 37 -21.75 12.91 12.23
N SER A 38 -22.80 12.61 11.48
CA SER A 38 -23.93 11.83 11.99
C SER A 38 -23.59 10.34 12.10
N PRO A 39 -24.24 9.60 13.03
CA PRO A 39 -24.12 8.15 13.08
C PRO A 39 -24.50 7.48 11.75
N ALA A 40 -25.50 8.02 11.05
CA ALA A 40 -25.93 7.50 9.76
C ALA A 40 -24.79 7.54 8.72
N ALA A 41 -24.10 8.68 8.56
CA ALA A 41 -22.98 8.79 7.64
C ALA A 41 -21.83 7.83 8.03
N THR A 42 -21.53 7.71 9.33
CA THR A 42 -20.49 6.80 9.84
C THR A 42 -20.83 5.34 9.54
N TYR A 43 -22.04 4.89 9.91
CA TYR A 43 -22.44 3.48 9.68
C TYR A 43 -22.56 3.15 8.19
N SER A 44 -23.10 4.08 7.39
CA SER A 44 -23.19 3.89 5.92
C SER A 44 -21.81 3.81 5.28
N SER A 45 -20.85 4.65 5.72
CA SER A 45 -19.50 4.63 5.16
C SER A 45 -18.76 3.34 5.50
N ILE A 46 -18.88 2.84 6.73
CA ILE A 46 -18.28 1.56 7.17
C ILE A 46 -18.96 0.38 6.45
N GLY A 47 -20.30 0.34 6.42
CA GLY A 47 -21.04 -0.74 5.78
C GLY A 47 -20.73 -0.84 4.30
N LEU A 48 -20.69 0.29 3.59
CA LEU A 48 -20.34 0.33 2.17
C LEU A 48 -18.87 -0.07 1.94
N PHE A 49 -17.95 0.35 2.81
CA PHE A 49 -16.55 -0.08 2.75
C PHE A 49 -16.41 -1.60 2.84
N LEU A 50 -17.10 -2.21 3.80
CA LEU A 50 -17.08 -3.67 3.97
C LEU A 50 -17.68 -4.38 2.75
N VAL A 51 -18.80 -3.89 2.21
CA VAL A 51 -19.42 -4.47 1.01
C VAL A 51 -18.47 -4.38 -0.18
N ILE A 52 -17.83 -3.23 -0.41
CA ILE A 52 -16.87 -3.07 -1.51
C ILE A 52 -15.67 -4.00 -1.34
N CYS A 53 -15.11 -4.10 -0.13
CA CYS A 53 -14.01 -5.04 0.16
C CYS A 53 -14.42 -6.50 -0.11
N LEU A 54 -15.62 -6.89 0.29
CA LEU A 54 -16.15 -8.23 0.02
C LEU A 54 -16.32 -8.48 -1.47
N VAL A 55 -16.92 -7.54 -2.20
CA VAL A 55 -17.12 -7.66 -3.65
C VAL A 55 -15.79 -7.81 -4.37
N ILE A 56 -14.79 -6.96 -4.07
CA ILE A 56 -13.47 -7.04 -4.70
C ILE A 56 -12.77 -8.36 -4.31
N GLY A 57 -12.82 -8.74 -3.03
CA GLY A 57 -12.18 -9.96 -2.54
C GLY A 57 -12.79 -11.24 -3.13
N MET A 58 -14.12 -11.31 -3.25
CA MET A 58 -14.81 -12.48 -3.80
C MET A 58 -14.74 -12.58 -5.33
N THR A 59 -14.76 -11.45 -6.03
CA THR A 59 -14.77 -11.41 -7.51
C THR A 59 -13.37 -11.36 -8.11
N GLY A 60 -12.35 -10.99 -7.33
CA GLY A 60 -10.99 -10.74 -7.82
C GLY A 60 -10.87 -9.52 -8.74
N ARG A 61 -11.94 -8.75 -8.92
CA ARG A 61 -11.99 -7.59 -9.82
C ARG A 61 -11.27 -6.39 -9.25
N ARG A 62 -9.95 -6.42 -9.28
CA ARG A 62 -9.11 -5.32 -8.80
C ARG A 62 -9.26 -4.04 -9.62
N GLU A 63 -9.66 -4.14 -10.89
CA GLU A 63 -9.94 -2.99 -11.76
C GLU A 63 -11.03 -2.06 -11.20
N LEU A 64 -11.92 -2.54 -10.34
CA LEU A 64 -12.94 -1.71 -9.68
C LEU A 64 -12.31 -0.60 -8.83
N THR A 65 -11.12 -0.82 -8.25
CA THR A 65 -10.42 0.20 -7.46
C THR A 65 -9.95 1.38 -8.30
N GLY A 66 -9.83 1.21 -9.62
CA GLY A 66 -9.49 2.26 -10.59
C GLY A 66 -10.69 3.08 -11.10
N THR A 67 -11.91 2.83 -10.61
CA THR A 67 -13.13 3.46 -11.12
C THR A 67 -13.51 4.75 -10.37
N TRP A 68 -14.21 5.67 -11.05
CA TRP A 68 -14.71 6.89 -10.42
C TRP A 68 -15.68 6.66 -9.24
N PRO A 69 -16.62 5.69 -9.30
CA PRO A 69 -17.47 5.40 -8.14
C PRO A 69 -16.67 5.00 -6.91
N PHE A 70 -15.62 4.19 -7.09
CA PHE A 70 -14.72 3.82 -5.99
C PHE A 70 -13.96 5.06 -5.45
N ALA A 71 -13.46 5.93 -6.33
CA ALA A 71 -12.77 7.14 -5.93
C ALA A 71 -13.66 8.09 -5.10
N ILE A 72 -14.89 8.32 -5.55
CA ILE A 72 -15.87 9.16 -4.84
C ILE A 72 -16.19 8.54 -3.47
N PHE A 73 -16.39 7.23 -3.44
CA PHE A 73 -16.64 6.53 -2.19
C PHE A 73 -15.46 6.64 -1.21
N MET A 74 -14.23 6.41 -1.69
CA MET A 74 -13.03 6.52 -0.85
C MET A 74 -12.82 7.93 -0.30
N LEU A 75 -13.09 8.95 -1.12
CA LEU A 75 -13.06 10.35 -0.67
C LEU A 75 -14.13 10.62 0.41
N PHE A 76 -15.35 10.09 0.24
CA PHE A 76 -16.41 10.18 1.24
C PHE A 76 -16.01 9.48 2.55
N PHE A 77 -15.53 8.23 2.48
CA PHE A 77 -15.10 7.46 3.64
C PHE A 77 -13.99 8.18 4.41
N GLN A 78 -12.93 8.62 3.72
CA GLN A 78 -11.81 9.35 4.34
C GLN A 78 -12.27 10.70 4.93
N THR A 79 -13.21 11.39 4.28
CA THR A 79 -13.77 12.65 4.79
C THR A 79 -14.54 12.44 6.09
N VAL A 80 -15.41 11.43 6.16
CA VAL A 80 -16.12 11.07 7.39
C VAL A 80 -15.13 10.71 8.50
N LEU A 81 -14.15 9.87 8.20
CA LEU A 81 -13.13 9.42 9.17
C LEU A 81 -12.28 10.59 9.67
N ALA A 82 -11.83 11.48 8.79
CA ALA A 82 -11.04 12.67 9.16
C ALA A 82 -11.84 13.62 10.08
N LEU A 83 -13.12 13.85 9.77
CA LEU A 83 -14.00 14.66 10.64
C LEU A 83 -14.23 14.01 11.99
N VAL A 84 -14.36 12.69 12.06
CA VAL A 84 -14.45 11.93 13.32
C VAL A 84 -13.18 12.12 14.14
N VAL A 85 -12.00 12.04 13.53
CA VAL A 85 -10.70 12.31 14.19
C VAL A 85 -10.65 13.74 14.71
N LEU A 86 -10.95 14.74 13.85
CA LEU A 86 -10.93 16.16 14.23
C LEU A 86 -11.89 16.51 15.37
N ARG A 87 -13.03 15.83 15.46
CA ARG A 87 -14.00 16.00 16.54
C ARG A 87 -13.61 15.28 17.83
N GLY A 88 -13.03 14.08 17.70
CA GLY A 88 -12.94 13.12 18.81
C GLY A 88 -11.61 13.04 19.55
N TRP A 89 -10.54 13.66 19.05
CA TRP A 89 -9.18 13.48 19.57
C TRP A 89 -8.92 14.04 20.96
N LYS A 90 -9.72 15.04 21.40
CA LYS A 90 -9.67 15.63 22.76
C LYS A 90 -10.93 15.31 23.54
N ARG A 91 -10.78 15.24 24.86
CA ARG A 91 -11.89 15.27 25.83
C ARG A 91 -12.36 16.69 26.06
N GLY A 92 -13.49 16.85 26.74
CA GLY A 92 -13.98 18.15 27.18
C GLY A 92 -13.04 18.89 28.13
N ASP A 93 -12.20 18.14 28.87
CA ASP A 93 -11.13 18.65 29.75
C ASP A 93 -9.82 19.04 29.01
N GLY A 94 -9.80 18.96 27.69
CA GLY A 94 -8.64 19.25 26.84
C GLY A 94 -7.60 18.14 26.71
N ARG A 95 -7.73 17.05 27.48
CA ARG A 95 -6.78 15.92 27.42
C ARG A 95 -6.94 15.12 26.14
N ILE A 96 -5.81 14.64 25.59
CA ILE A 96 -5.80 13.82 24.39
C ILE A 96 -6.35 12.43 24.68
N ARG A 97 -7.19 11.94 23.79
CA ARG A 97 -7.75 10.57 23.84
C ARG A 97 -6.86 9.63 23.03
N TRP A 98 -5.68 9.28 23.55
CA TRP A 98 -4.65 8.53 22.83
C TRP A 98 -5.17 7.26 22.18
N ARG A 99 -5.98 6.44 22.85
CA ARG A 99 -6.57 5.21 22.29
C ARG A 99 -7.43 5.52 21.06
N PHE A 100 -8.29 6.51 21.19
CA PHE A 100 -9.13 6.96 20.08
C PHE A 100 -8.29 7.51 18.93
N LEU A 101 -7.34 8.37 19.23
CA LEU A 101 -6.49 9.01 18.24
C LEU A 101 -5.67 7.98 17.46
N LEU A 102 -4.98 7.08 18.15
CA LEU A 102 -4.13 6.06 17.50
C LEU A 102 -4.95 5.12 16.60
N LEU A 103 -6.14 4.68 17.03
CA LEU A 103 -7.00 3.83 16.21
C LEU A 103 -7.54 4.56 14.97
N HIS A 104 -8.14 5.73 15.15
CA HIS A 104 -8.82 6.41 14.05
C HIS A 104 -7.88 7.20 13.15
N ALA A 105 -6.88 7.88 13.70
CA ALA A 105 -5.85 8.53 12.90
C ALA A 105 -4.94 7.50 12.21
N GLY A 106 -4.63 6.37 12.90
CA GLY A 106 -3.91 5.26 12.29
C GLY A 106 -4.66 4.69 11.08
N LEU A 107 -5.97 4.44 11.22
CA LEU A 107 -6.81 3.99 10.09
C LEU A 107 -6.83 5.01 8.95
N LEU A 108 -7.01 6.30 9.28
CA LEU A 108 -7.00 7.37 8.27
C LEU A 108 -5.65 7.43 7.52
N THR A 109 -4.54 7.29 8.25
CA THR A 109 -3.19 7.26 7.69
C THR A 109 -3.01 6.03 6.80
N ALA A 110 -3.32 4.82 7.30
CA ALA A 110 -3.17 3.59 6.54
C ALA A 110 -3.97 3.62 5.22
N VAL A 111 -5.27 3.93 5.31
CA VAL A 111 -6.15 4.00 4.14
C VAL A 111 -5.80 5.17 3.23
N GLY A 112 -5.38 6.31 3.80
CA GLY A 112 -4.94 7.48 3.04
C GLY A 112 -3.72 7.15 2.18
N PHE A 113 -2.63 6.68 2.79
CA PHE A 113 -1.42 6.33 2.05
C PHE A 113 -1.63 5.19 1.04
N ALA A 114 -2.42 4.18 1.39
CA ALA A 114 -2.75 3.11 0.45
C ALA A 114 -3.56 3.61 -0.75
N TYR A 115 -4.54 4.49 -0.55
CA TYR A 115 -5.39 4.98 -1.64
C TYR A 115 -4.69 6.03 -2.51
N TRP A 116 -4.10 7.07 -1.89
CA TRP A 116 -3.45 8.15 -2.62
C TRP A 116 -2.11 7.72 -3.23
N GLY A 117 -1.46 6.69 -2.68
CA GLY A 117 -0.24 6.10 -3.21
C GLY A 117 -0.46 5.05 -4.30
N ALA A 118 -1.67 4.53 -4.47
CA ALA A 118 -1.97 3.50 -5.44
C ALA A 118 -1.57 3.85 -6.90
N PRO A 119 -1.75 5.09 -7.39
CA PRO A 119 -1.31 5.47 -8.73
C PRO A 119 0.21 5.41 -8.96
N ASP A 120 1.01 5.48 -7.89
CA ASP A 120 2.47 5.39 -7.96
C ASP A 120 2.98 3.95 -7.84
N SER A 121 2.11 3.02 -7.43
CA SER A 121 2.47 1.62 -7.26
C SER A 121 2.51 0.92 -8.61
N ARG A 122 3.61 0.19 -8.87
CA ARG A 122 3.84 -0.53 -10.12
C ARG A 122 4.42 -1.91 -9.84
N THR A 123 3.95 -2.90 -10.58
CA THR A 123 4.55 -4.23 -10.62
C THR A 123 5.06 -4.46 -12.03
N MET A 124 6.33 -4.78 -12.14
CA MET A 124 7.01 -5.00 -13.42
C MET A 124 7.68 -6.37 -13.39
N ARG A 125 7.92 -6.94 -14.55
CA ARG A 125 8.67 -8.18 -14.74
C ARG A 125 9.86 -7.94 -15.65
N VAL A 126 10.97 -8.58 -15.30
CA VAL A 126 12.19 -8.54 -16.06
C VAL A 126 12.65 -9.99 -16.24
N GLN A 127 13.00 -10.37 -17.46
CA GLN A 127 13.66 -11.63 -17.73
C GLN A 127 15.16 -11.35 -17.82
N VAL A 128 15.92 -11.91 -16.88
CA VAL A 128 17.37 -11.78 -16.80
C VAL A 128 18.06 -13.03 -17.29
N TYR A 129 19.11 -12.86 -18.06
CA TYR A 129 19.89 -13.93 -18.64
C TYR A 129 21.29 -13.97 -18.03
N GLU A 130 21.92 -15.16 -18.10
CA GLU A 130 23.28 -15.36 -17.65
C GLU A 130 24.25 -14.46 -18.42
N ASP A 131 25.06 -13.70 -17.69
CA ASP A 131 26.07 -12.76 -18.18
C ASP A 131 25.57 -11.65 -19.14
N VAL A 132 24.24 -11.41 -19.19
CA VAL A 132 23.66 -10.37 -20.04
C VAL A 132 23.01 -9.28 -19.19
N PRO A 133 23.53 -8.04 -19.17
CA PRO A 133 22.89 -6.95 -18.44
C PRO A 133 21.60 -6.50 -19.13
N VAL A 134 20.53 -6.40 -18.36
CA VAL A 134 19.20 -6.00 -18.80
C VAL A 134 18.73 -4.82 -17.97
N SER A 135 18.32 -3.72 -18.62
CA SER A 135 17.73 -2.53 -17.98
C SER A 135 16.31 -2.26 -18.49
N GLU A 136 15.66 -3.26 -19.08
CA GLU A 136 14.32 -3.18 -19.64
C GLU A 136 13.38 -4.09 -18.87
N ALA A 137 12.29 -3.51 -18.35
CA ALA A 137 11.24 -4.23 -17.63
C ALA A 137 9.88 -4.06 -18.34
N TYR A 138 8.96 -4.96 -18.06
CA TYR A 138 7.62 -4.94 -18.65
C TYR A 138 6.58 -4.85 -17.56
N THR A 139 5.64 -3.90 -17.69
CA THR A 139 4.48 -3.85 -16.79
C THR A 139 3.59 -5.07 -17.01
N MET A 140 2.62 -5.28 -16.12
CA MET A 140 1.65 -6.38 -16.26
C MET A 140 0.76 -6.23 -17.51
N GLU A 141 0.66 -5.00 -18.06
CA GLU A 141 -0.05 -4.68 -19.31
C GLU A 141 0.85 -4.79 -20.57
N GLY A 142 2.11 -5.21 -20.40
CA GLY A 142 3.07 -5.38 -21.49
C GLY A 142 3.73 -4.09 -21.98
N LYS A 143 3.64 -2.98 -21.24
CA LYS A 143 4.37 -1.75 -21.57
C LYS A 143 5.80 -1.86 -21.10
N THR A 144 6.74 -1.46 -21.96
CA THR A 144 8.17 -1.37 -21.64
C THR A 144 8.44 -0.20 -20.68
N VAL A 145 9.28 -0.45 -19.68
CA VAL A 145 9.79 0.54 -18.74
C VAL A 145 11.30 0.39 -18.65
N TRP A 146 12.03 1.49 -18.81
CA TRP A 146 13.47 1.51 -18.63
C TRP A 146 13.81 1.69 -17.15
N LEU A 147 14.67 0.81 -16.65
CA LEU A 147 15.22 0.89 -15.30
C LEU A 147 16.43 1.84 -15.30
N ASP A 148 16.67 2.48 -14.18
CA ASP A 148 17.85 3.33 -13.93
C ASP A 148 19.05 2.53 -13.39
N TYR A 149 18.95 1.19 -13.41
CA TYR A 149 19.98 0.21 -13.05
C TYR A 149 19.91 -0.99 -14.00
N SER A 150 20.96 -1.79 -14.02
CA SER A 150 21.03 -3.03 -14.79
C SER A 150 20.89 -4.25 -13.88
N LEU A 151 20.31 -5.31 -14.43
CA LEU A 151 20.17 -6.61 -13.78
C LEU A 151 20.85 -7.68 -14.64
N THR A 152 21.73 -8.47 -14.03
CA THR A 152 22.43 -9.56 -14.71
C THR A 152 22.33 -10.81 -13.86
N LEU A 153 21.95 -11.95 -14.44
CA LEU A 153 22.00 -13.24 -13.76
C LEU A 153 23.45 -13.75 -13.78
N GLU A 154 24.02 -14.05 -12.61
CA GLU A 154 25.35 -14.66 -12.51
C GLU A 154 25.25 -16.19 -12.41
N ASP A 155 24.30 -16.69 -11.59
CA ASP A 155 24.11 -18.13 -11.40
C ASP A 155 22.69 -18.39 -10.91
N PHE A 156 22.19 -19.60 -11.17
CA PHE A 156 20.92 -20.09 -10.65
C PHE A 156 21.06 -21.52 -10.11
N THR A 157 20.77 -21.70 -8.84
CA THR A 157 20.89 -22.98 -8.16
C THR A 157 19.55 -23.48 -7.63
N VAL A 158 19.36 -24.80 -7.70
CA VAL A 158 18.21 -25.49 -7.13
C VAL A 158 18.73 -26.51 -6.11
N SER A 159 18.23 -26.41 -4.89
CA SER A 159 18.47 -27.41 -3.85
C SER A 159 17.33 -28.42 -3.87
N TYR A 160 17.64 -29.69 -3.66
CA TYR A 160 16.65 -30.77 -3.64
C TYR A 160 16.55 -31.33 -2.23
N GLY A 161 15.35 -31.67 -1.79
CA GLY A 161 15.11 -32.39 -0.55
C GLY A 161 15.42 -33.89 -0.63
N ASP A 162 15.32 -34.58 0.49
CA ASP A 162 15.55 -36.02 0.58
C ASP A 162 14.55 -36.87 -0.26
N ASP A 163 13.40 -36.25 -0.60
CA ASP A 163 12.36 -36.81 -1.47
C ASP A 163 12.63 -36.60 -2.97
N GLY A 164 13.74 -35.94 -3.31
CA GLY A 164 14.12 -35.58 -4.68
C GLY A 164 13.30 -34.41 -5.26
N GLN A 165 12.44 -33.79 -4.47
CA GLN A 165 11.72 -32.59 -4.92
C GLN A 165 12.54 -31.32 -4.68
N PRO A 166 12.40 -30.28 -5.54
CA PRO A 166 13.04 -29.01 -5.31
C PRO A 166 12.59 -28.39 -3.97
N SER A 167 13.54 -28.07 -3.10
CA SER A 167 13.28 -27.52 -1.77
C SER A 167 13.60 -26.04 -1.63
N ASP A 168 14.56 -25.53 -2.42
CA ASP A 168 14.95 -24.13 -2.42
C ASP A 168 15.47 -23.71 -3.79
N TYR A 169 15.22 -22.44 -4.14
CA TYR A 169 15.67 -21.83 -5.39
C TYR A 169 16.42 -20.57 -5.07
N ARG A 170 17.61 -20.40 -5.63
CA ARG A 170 18.47 -19.24 -5.44
C ARG A 170 18.94 -18.71 -6.77
N ALA A 171 18.78 -17.41 -6.97
CA ALA A 171 19.35 -16.67 -8.09
C ALA A 171 20.41 -15.71 -7.57
N TYR A 172 21.59 -15.77 -8.10
CA TYR A 172 22.66 -14.81 -7.85
C TYR A 172 22.58 -13.77 -8.98
N VAL A 173 22.23 -12.55 -8.58
CA VAL A 173 21.95 -11.46 -9.52
C VAL A 173 22.83 -10.28 -9.19
N LYS A 174 23.39 -9.65 -10.20
CA LYS A 174 24.01 -8.33 -10.09
C LYS A 174 22.98 -7.25 -10.31
N VAL A 175 22.92 -6.29 -9.38
CA VAL A 175 22.22 -5.01 -9.54
C VAL A 175 23.31 -3.97 -9.77
N ASP A 176 23.50 -3.53 -11.00
CA ASP A 176 24.69 -2.81 -11.47
C ASP A 176 25.98 -3.60 -11.13
N ASP A 177 26.74 -3.14 -10.13
CA ASP A 177 27.96 -3.80 -9.67
C ASP A 177 27.81 -4.58 -8.35
N GLU A 178 26.63 -4.53 -7.71
CA GLU A 178 26.36 -5.20 -6.44
C GLU A 178 25.80 -6.61 -6.67
N ALA A 179 26.53 -7.64 -6.22
CA ALA A 179 26.06 -9.02 -6.27
C ALA A 179 25.12 -9.31 -5.07
N ILE A 180 23.94 -9.83 -5.37
CA ILE A 180 22.90 -10.16 -4.40
C ILE A 180 22.42 -11.60 -4.58
N GLU A 181 21.95 -12.23 -3.49
CA GLU A 181 21.26 -13.51 -3.52
C GLU A 181 19.76 -13.30 -3.38
N LEU A 182 18.98 -13.80 -4.35
CA LEU A 182 17.53 -13.82 -4.31
C LEU A 182 17.04 -15.23 -4.06
N ARG A 183 16.11 -15.38 -3.10
CA ARG A 183 15.43 -16.66 -2.79
C ARG A 183 13.94 -16.47 -2.91
N VAL A 184 13.23 -17.57 -3.12
CA VAL A 184 11.76 -17.57 -3.13
C VAL A 184 11.24 -17.05 -1.78
N ASN A 185 10.33 -16.08 -1.81
CA ASN A 185 9.76 -15.40 -0.65
C ASN A 185 10.76 -14.57 0.21
N HIS A 186 11.99 -14.35 -0.26
CA HIS A 186 12.95 -13.48 0.36
C HIS A 186 13.36 -12.39 -0.63
N PRO A 187 12.61 -11.28 -0.70
CA PRO A 187 12.92 -10.18 -1.62
C PRO A 187 14.15 -9.40 -1.18
N TYR A 188 14.84 -8.84 -2.15
CA TYR A 188 15.88 -7.85 -1.94
C TYR A 188 15.32 -6.45 -2.17
N SER A 189 15.56 -5.52 -1.23
CA SER A 189 15.17 -4.11 -1.38
C SER A 189 16.27 -3.34 -2.09
N ILE A 190 16.05 -2.99 -3.36
CA ILE A 190 16.99 -2.19 -4.15
C ILE A 190 17.08 -0.78 -3.58
N ARG A 191 15.92 -0.20 -3.27
CA ARG A 191 15.77 1.11 -2.65
C ARG A 191 14.47 1.21 -1.86
N MET A 192 14.30 2.30 -1.13
CA MET A 192 13.09 2.50 -0.32
C MET A 192 11.84 2.48 -1.21
N GLY A 193 10.96 1.50 -0.97
CA GLY A 193 9.72 1.32 -1.72
C GLY A 193 9.87 0.51 -3.00
N GLU A 194 11.02 -0.11 -3.27
CA GLU A 194 11.22 -0.96 -4.44
C GLU A 194 11.93 -2.25 -4.07
N ASP A 195 11.24 -3.37 -4.27
CA ASP A 195 11.72 -4.70 -3.94
C ASP A 195 11.79 -5.59 -5.18
N LEU A 196 12.80 -6.44 -5.21
CA LEU A 196 13.08 -7.42 -6.25
C LEU A 196 12.77 -8.81 -5.72
N TYR A 197 11.94 -9.55 -6.45
CA TYR A 197 11.51 -10.92 -6.11
C TYR A 197 11.94 -11.89 -7.21
N LEU A 198 12.34 -13.09 -6.82
CA LEU A 198 12.43 -14.22 -7.74
C LEU A 198 11.02 -14.75 -8.01
N SER A 199 10.49 -14.53 -9.24
CA SER A 199 9.11 -14.86 -9.62
C SER A 199 8.98 -16.07 -10.52
N GLY A 200 10.02 -16.38 -11.31
CA GLY A 200 10.06 -17.53 -12.20
C GLY A 200 11.48 -17.88 -12.61
N TYR A 201 11.66 -19.07 -13.17
CA TYR A 201 12.97 -19.59 -13.56
C TYR A 201 12.82 -20.68 -14.61
N ASP A 202 13.90 -20.90 -15.35
CA ASP A 202 14.03 -22.04 -16.26
C ASP A 202 14.70 -23.22 -15.54
N LEU A 203 13.94 -24.32 -15.37
CA LEU A 203 14.47 -25.55 -14.75
C LEU A 203 15.29 -26.41 -15.71
N ALA A 204 15.09 -26.27 -17.02
CA ALA A 204 15.72 -27.12 -18.01
C ALA A 204 17.18 -26.69 -18.25
N ASP A 205 17.37 -25.46 -18.69
CA ASP A 205 18.68 -24.93 -19.07
C ASP A 205 19.32 -24.04 -18.01
N LYS A 206 18.52 -23.54 -17.04
CA LYS A 206 18.93 -22.62 -15.96
C LYS A 206 19.58 -21.31 -16.46
N ARG A 207 19.27 -20.91 -17.70
CA ARG A 207 19.89 -19.77 -18.38
C ARG A 207 19.22 -18.45 -18.15
N TYR A 208 18.00 -18.47 -17.58
CA TYR A 208 17.28 -17.24 -17.29
C TYR A 208 16.40 -17.39 -16.05
N CYS A 209 16.17 -16.26 -15.42
CA CYS A 209 15.17 -16.10 -14.36
C CYS A 209 14.21 -14.98 -14.72
N ILE A 210 12.99 -15.07 -14.18
CA ILE A 210 12.01 -13.98 -14.24
C ILE A 210 12.00 -13.31 -12.86
N LEU A 211 12.42 -12.07 -12.83
CA LEU A 211 12.38 -11.25 -11.63
C LEU A 211 11.14 -10.36 -11.67
N GLN A 212 10.55 -10.14 -10.52
CA GLN A 212 9.43 -9.21 -10.34
C GLN A 212 9.89 -8.03 -9.50
N ILE A 213 9.76 -6.84 -10.04
CA ILE A 213 10.04 -5.58 -9.36
C ILE A 213 8.70 -5.04 -8.85
N VAL A 214 8.63 -4.80 -7.54
CA VAL A 214 7.46 -4.20 -6.89
C VAL A 214 7.85 -2.83 -6.38
N HIS A 215 7.31 -1.80 -7.01
CA HIS A 215 7.53 -0.41 -6.64
C HIS A 215 6.32 0.16 -5.92
N GLU A 216 6.45 0.40 -4.60
CA GLU A 216 5.39 0.89 -3.70
C GLU A 216 5.95 1.98 -2.77
N PRO A 217 6.16 3.19 -3.27
CA PRO A 217 6.86 4.26 -2.52
C PRO A 217 6.09 4.71 -1.27
N TRP A 218 4.76 4.53 -1.24
CA TRP A 218 3.89 4.96 -0.15
C TRP A 218 3.66 3.90 0.94
N ARG A 219 4.19 2.68 0.78
CA ARG A 219 3.94 1.55 1.70
C ARG A 219 4.32 1.84 3.15
N TYR A 220 5.38 2.60 3.37
CA TYR A 220 5.83 2.93 4.73
C TYR A 220 4.87 3.85 5.48
N GLY A 221 4.17 4.75 4.76
CA GLY A 221 3.10 5.56 5.34
C GLY A 221 1.89 4.71 5.73
N ALA A 222 1.50 3.75 4.88
CA ALA A 222 0.45 2.79 5.20
C ALA A 222 0.84 1.91 6.39
N LEU A 223 2.08 1.40 6.43
CA LEU A 223 2.62 0.62 7.54
C LEU A 223 2.61 1.42 8.85
N ALA A 224 3.02 2.69 8.83
CA ALA A 224 2.97 3.56 10.01
C ALA A 224 1.54 3.69 10.55
N GLY A 225 0.54 3.84 9.68
CA GLY A 225 -0.87 3.84 10.06
C GLY A 225 -1.31 2.53 10.72
N ILE A 226 -0.89 1.38 10.18
CA ILE A 226 -1.18 0.05 10.76
C ILE A 226 -0.53 -0.08 12.14
N LEU A 227 0.72 0.32 12.29
CA LEU A 227 1.42 0.27 13.59
C LEU A 227 0.76 1.18 14.63
N MET A 228 0.27 2.36 14.23
CA MET A 228 -0.53 3.23 15.10
C MET A 228 -1.81 2.54 15.56
N MET A 229 -2.52 1.86 14.66
CA MET A 229 -3.73 1.09 15.00
C MET A 229 -3.42 -0.03 15.99
N LEU A 230 -2.36 -0.80 15.77
CA LEU A 230 -1.92 -1.86 16.68
C LEU A 230 -1.59 -1.31 18.07
N ALA A 231 -0.85 -0.20 18.15
CA ALA A 231 -0.56 0.47 19.41
C ALA A 231 -1.84 0.94 20.12
N GLY A 232 -2.78 1.52 19.37
CA GLY A 232 -4.09 1.91 19.88
C GLY A 232 -4.90 0.73 20.42
N ALA A 233 -4.87 -0.41 19.71
CA ALA A 233 -5.52 -1.65 20.15
C ALA A 233 -4.87 -2.20 21.42
N MET A 234 -3.53 -2.26 21.50
CA MET A 234 -2.83 -2.66 22.73
C MET A 234 -3.23 -1.81 23.94
N LEU A 235 -3.33 -0.50 23.77
CA LEU A 235 -3.77 0.39 24.84
C LEU A 235 -5.23 0.14 25.29
N LEU A 236 -6.09 -0.42 24.42
CA LEU A 236 -7.44 -0.86 24.82
C LEU A 236 -7.37 -2.05 25.78
N PHE A 237 -6.53 -3.03 25.50
CA PHE A 237 -6.39 -4.22 26.35
C PHE A 237 -5.72 -3.92 27.69
N ILE A 238 -4.60 -3.17 27.69
CA ILE A 238 -3.83 -2.84 28.91
C ILE A 238 -4.63 -1.95 29.86
N GLY A 239 -5.48 -1.08 29.34
CA GLY A 239 -6.16 -0.07 30.15
C GLY A 239 -7.48 -0.52 30.81
N GLY A 240 -7.92 -1.77 30.64
CA GLY A 240 -9.15 -2.33 31.20
C GLY A 240 -10.44 -1.54 30.89
N PRO A 241 -11.60 -2.08 31.17
CA PRO A 241 -12.86 -1.31 31.15
C PRO A 241 -12.80 -0.24 32.25
N LYS A 242 -12.85 1.03 31.86
CA LYS A 242 -13.10 2.09 32.88
C LYS A 242 -14.51 1.91 33.38
N LYS A 243 -14.63 1.50 34.66
CA LYS A 243 -15.88 1.61 35.42
C LYS A 243 -16.35 3.05 35.45
#